data_4e6052181cda772c9dffc32396720126
#
_entry.id   4e6052181cda772c9dffc32396720126
#
_cell.length_a   1.000
_cell.length_b   1.000
_cell.length_c   1.000
_cell.angle_alpha   90.00
_cell.angle_beta   90.00
_cell.angle_gamma   90.00
#
_symmetry.space_group_name_H-M   'P 1'
#
loop_
_entity.id
_entity.type
_entity.pdbx_description
1 polymer ?
#
loop_
_entity_poly.entity_id
_entity_poly.type
_entity_poly.pdbx_seq_one_letter_code
_entity_poly.pdbx_strand_id
1 'polypeptide(L)'
;MKKLLFLILMLLMLPLTSMAQLMACRGFVEEGYDFWLYLPDNYNKTEELPFVMFLHGKCLSGDPLEMVLRYGSIHALMKGRPINAIVVAPQAQQAWEPNRVMALYDWVDDHYKVDTNRFYVLGMSMGGYGALDVATAYPERVAAVMAMCGGASGKELCSLTTLPLWIIHGTADNLVPVQCSDRVVDSIRACGDTTRLIYDRLEGVNHSRLARVFYLDQTYEWLFSHSLKDKDRRVNRSYFMNDELLELAYEGFDPNFTVNIVEAVYPPLRERKKYYVVKKGDTLASIAVENYTTVSILCKLNKFKKTTKLWKGRKIRVK
;
A
#
# COMPACT_ATOMS: atom_id res chain seq x y z
N MET A 1 13.66 24.88 -45.95
CA MET A 1 14.33 24.51 -44.72
C MET A 1 13.61 25.02 -43.45
N LYS A 2 13.20 26.31 -43.32
CA LYS A 2 12.49 26.83 -42.12
C LYS A 2 11.12 26.19 -41.85
N LYS A 3 10.35 25.76 -42.84
CA LYS A 3 9.04 25.10 -42.68
C LYS A 3 9.17 23.64 -42.16
N LEU A 4 10.24 22.93 -42.49
CA LEU A 4 10.49 21.57 -42.02
C LEU A 4 10.93 21.54 -40.54
N LEU A 5 11.64 22.57 -40.11
CA LEU A 5 12.05 22.73 -38.70
C LEU A 5 10.85 22.99 -37.76
N PHE A 6 9.83 23.72 -38.25
CA PHE A 6 8.61 24.00 -37.50
C PHE A 6 7.71 22.76 -37.34
N LEU A 7 7.69 21.86 -38.34
CA LEU A 7 6.96 20.61 -38.27
C LEU A 7 7.58 19.62 -37.28
N ILE A 8 8.94 19.59 -37.20
CA ILE A 8 9.65 18.73 -36.24
C ILE A 8 9.48 19.24 -34.81
N LEU A 9 9.40 20.57 -34.60
CA LEU A 9 9.15 21.14 -33.26
C LEU A 9 7.69 20.94 -32.80
N MET A 10 6.74 20.81 -33.71
CA MET A 10 5.33 20.56 -33.40
C MET A 10 5.06 19.07 -33.08
N LEU A 11 5.92 18.15 -33.56
CA LEU A 11 5.81 16.71 -33.25
C LEU A 11 6.34 16.37 -31.83
N LEU A 12 7.09 17.29 -31.18
CA LEU A 12 7.62 17.15 -29.84
C LEU A 12 6.71 17.67 -28.72
N MET A 13 5.55 18.21 -29.07
CA MET A 13 4.52 18.67 -28.12
C MET A 13 3.24 17.82 -28.16
N LEU A 14 3.36 16.53 -28.41
CA LEU A 14 2.29 15.62 -27.97
C LEU A 14 2.28 15.66 -26.45
N PRO A 15 1.14 15.95 -25.80
CA PRO A 15 1.06 15.83 -24.35
C PRO A 15 1.47 14.39 -24.04
N LEU A 16 2.54 14.20 -23.27
CA LEU A 16 2.82 12.95 -22.61
C LEU A 16 1.59 12.70 -21.73
N THR A 17 0.60 12.01 -22.28
CA THR A 17 -0.50 11.47 -21.50
C THR A 17 0.18 10.60 -20.45
N SER A 18 0.09 11.01 -19.19
CA SER A 18 0.58 10.20 -18.07
C SER A 18 -0.21 8.89 -18.14
N MET A 19 0.44 7.85 -18.65
CA MET A 19 -0.13 6.51 -18.66
C MET A 19 0.21 5.83 -17.34
N ALA A 20 -0.70 5.04 -16.84
CA ALA A 20 -0.42 4.13 -15.72
C ALA A 20 0.79 3.24 -16.04
N GLN A 21 1.68 3.06 -15.08
CA GLN A 21 2.93 2.31 -15.25
C GLN A 21 2.99 1.13 -14.30
N LEU A 22 3.43 -0.01 -14.82
CA LEU A 22 3.74 -1.21 -14.06
C LEU A 22 5.21 -1.57 -14.28
N MET A 23 6.01 -1.48 -13.24
CA MET A 23 7.45 -1.57 -13.30
C MET A 23 7.96 -2.82 -12.59
N ALA A 24 8.82 -3.60 -13.24
CA ALA A 24 9.56 -4.69 -12.60
C ALA A 24 10.78 -4.13 -11.86
N CYS A 25 10.81 -4.27 -10.54
CA CYS A 25 11.89 -3.80 -9.67
C CYS A 25 12.66 -5.00 -9.13
N ARG A 26 13.90 -5.19 -9.59
CA ARG A 26 14.76 -6.32 -9.20
C ARG A 26 16.00 -5.82 -8.49
N GLY A 27 16.28 -6.39 -7.29
CA GLY A 27 17.46 -6.05 -6.50
C GLY A 27 17.49 -4.61 -5.97
N PHE A 28 16.34 -3.93 -5.88
CA PHE A 28 16.27 -2.53 -5.43
C PHE A 28 16.33 -2.38 -3.92
N VAL A 29 15.95 -3.41 -3.18
CA VAL A 29 15.93 -3.43 -1.71
C VAL A 29 16.82 -4.57 -1.23
N GLU A 30 17.94 -4.28 -0.58
CA GLU A 30 19.01 -5.22 -0.25
C GLU A 30 18.51 -6.47 0.50
N GLU A 31 17.68 -6.29 1.53
CA GLU A 31 17.07 -7.40 2.29
C GLU A 31 15.57 -7.57 2.00
N GLY A 32 15.10 -6.97 0.90
CA GLY A 32 13.70 -7.01 0.49
C GLY A 32 13.39 -8.17 -0.44
N TYR A 33 12.37 -7.97 -1.23
CA TYR A 33 11.92 -8.86 -2.30
C TYR A 33 12.06 -8.14 -3.63
N ASP A 34 12.19 -8.86 -4.73
CA ASP A 34 11.86 -8.35 -6.05
C ASP A 34 10.36 -8.10 -6.11
N PHE A 35 9.91 -7.08 -6.85
CA PHE A 35 8.51 -6.69 -6.82
C PHE A 35 8.06 -5.98 -8.09
N TRP A 36 6.76 -6.07 -8.36
CA TRP A 36 6.09 -5.18 -9.29
C TRP A 36 5.62 -3.93 -8.56
N LEU A 37 5.85 -2.78 -9.18
CA LEU A 37 5.38 -1.47 -8.69
C LEU A 37 4.50 -0.82 -9.74
N TYR A 38 3.26 -0.52 -9.35
CA TYR A 38 2.29 0.19 -10.17
C TYR A 38 2.16 1.65 -9.71
N LEU A 39 2.18 2.56 -10.68
CA LEU A 39 1.85 3.96 -10.50
C LEU A 39 0.63 4.31 -11.36
N PRO A 40 -0.44 4.90 -10.79
CA PRO A 40 -1.61 5.30 -11.55
C PRO A 40 -1.31 6.48 -12.49
N ASP A 41 -2.15 6.70 -13.49
CA ASP A 41 -1.98 7.74 -14.49
C ASP A 41 -1.97 9.16 -13.93
N ASN A 42 -2.61 9.37 -12.77
CA ASN A 42 -2.65 10.63 -12.06
C ASN A 42 -1.46 10.85 -11.08
N TYR A 43 -0.50 9.92 -11.00
CA TYR A 43 0.62 9.97 -10.04
C TYR A 43 1.35 11.32 -10.05
N ASN A 44 1.61 11.88 -11.23
CA ASN A 44 2.32 13.16 -11.35
C ASN A 44 1.47 14.38 -10.96
N LYS A 45 0.15 14.25 -10.95
CA LYS A 45 -0.81 15.32 -10.64
C LYS A 45 -1.18 15.40 -9.17
N THR A 46 -0.91 14.34 -8.39
CA THR A 46 -1.26 14.25 -6.97
C THR A 46 -0.07 14.60 -6.07
N GLU A 47 -0.32 15.06 -4.84
CA GLU A 47 0.74 15.29 -3.86
C GLU A 47 1.21 13.98 -3.24
N GLU A 48 0.29 13.14 -2.76
CA GLU A 48 0.55 11.82 -2.16
C GLU A 48 -0.61 10.87 -2.47
N LEU A 49 -0.30 9.58 -2.60
CA LEU A 49 -1.26 8.53 -2.92
C LEU A 49 -1.31 7.44 -1.85
N PRO A 50 -2.46 6.78 -1.68
CA PRO A 50 -2.55 5.55 -0.91
C PRO A 50 -1.53 4.52 -1.38
N PHE A 51 -1.11 3.64 -0.49
CA PHE A 51 -0.18 2.56 -0.82
C PHE A 51 -0.80 1.21 -0.47
N VAL A 52 -0.84 0.32 -1.45
CA VAL A 52 -1.38 -1.04 -1.33
C VAL A 52 -0.25 -2.05 -1.52
N MET A 53 -0.01 -2.89 -0.51
CA MET A 53 0.89 -4.03 -0.57
C MET A 53 0.07 -5.30 -0.78
N PHE A 54 0.23 -5.94 -1.94
CA PHE A 54 -0.41 -7.21 -2.26
C PHE A 54 0.55 -8.38 -1.99
N LEU A 55 0.17 -9.28 -1.10
CA LEU A 55 0.94 -10.48 -0.75
C LEU A 55 0.31 -11.72 -1.39
N HIS A 56 1.03 -12.36 -2.30
CA HIS A 56 0.54 -13.53 -3.04
C HIS A 56 0.53 -14.82 -2.22
N GLY A 57 -0.24 -15.82 -2.66
CA GLY A 57 -0.24 -17.17 -2.13
C GLY A 57 0.92 -18.02 -2.65
N LYS A 58 1.12 -19.19 -2.06
CA LYS A 58 2.24 -20.10 -2.37
C LYS A 58 2.31 -20.49 -3.86
N CYS A 59 1.19 -20.54 -4.57
CA CYS A 59 1.16 -20.91 -5.99
C CYS A 59 1.91 -19.93 -6.91
N LEU A 60 2.23 -18.72 -6.45
CA LEU A 60 3.04 -17.74 -7.18
C LEU A 60 4.47 -17.60 -6.61
N SER A 61 4.86 -18.41 -5.60
CA SER A 61 6.21 -18.42 -5.05
C SER A 61 7.21 -18.98 -6.07
N GLY A 62 8.45 -18.57 -5.96
CA GLY A 62 9.52 -19.01 -6.86
C GLY A 62 9.76 -18.03 -8.01
N ASP A 63 10.61 -18.41 -8.94
CA ASP A 63 10.95 -17.61 -10.11
C ASP A 63 10.08 -18.01 -11.31
N PRO A 64 9.89 -17.08 -12.24
CA PRO A 64 10.33 -15.68 -12.28
C PRO A 64 9.32 -14.71 -11.63
N LEU A 65 9.72 -13.44 -11.42
CA LEU A 65 8.87 -12.36 -10.86
C LEU A 65 7.53 -12.21 -11.61
N GLU A 66 7.49 -12.52 -12.90
CA GLU A 66 6.30 -12.50 -13.76
C GLU A 66 5.17 -13.44 -13.27
N MET A 67 5.49 -14.43 -12.43
CA MET A 67 4.47 -15.28 -11.81
C MET A 67 3.46 -14.47 -10.99
N VAL A 68 3.89 -13.37 -10.37
CA VAL A 68 3.03 -12.47 -9.57
C VAL A 68 1.95 -11.80 -10.42
N LEU A 69 2.11 -11.72 -11.74
CA LEU A 69 1.12 -11.15 -12.65
C LEU A 69 -0.09 -12.04 -12.91
N ARG A 70 -0.11 -13.29 -12.40
CA ARG A 70 -1.14 -14.27 -12.76
C ARG A 70 -2.47 -14.11 -12.02
N TYR A 71 -2.46 -13.52 -10.83
CA TYR A 71 -3.67 -13.14 -10.09
C TYR A 71 -3.39 -12.04 -9.07
N GLY A 72 -4.43 -11.54 -8.41
CA GLY A 72 -4.33 -10.52 -7.37
C GLY A 72 -4.46 -9.11 -7.92
N SER A 73 -4.08 -8.12 -7.12
CA SER A 73 -4.29 -6.70 -7.43
C SER A 73 -3.63 -6.27 -8.73
N ILE A 74 -2.41 -6.77 -9.04
CA ILE A 74 -1.73 -6.42 -10.31
C ILE A 74 -2.47 -7.01 -11.51
N HIS A 75 -2.92 -8.27 -11.42
CA HIS A 75 -3.70 -8.87 -12.50
C HIS A 75 -5.05 -8.17 -12.69
N ALA A 76 -5.71 -7.74 -11.60
CA ALA A 76 -6.93 -6.96 -11.67
C ALA A 76 -6.70 -5.63 -12.42
N LEU A 77 -5.60 -4.92 -12.13
CA LEU A 77 -5.17 -3.75 -12.89
C LEU A 77 -4.99 -4.06 -14.38
N MET A 78 -4.26 -5.12 -14.72
CA MET A 78 -4.04 -5.52 -16.11
C MET A 78 -5.33 -5.91 -16.85
N LYS A 79 -6.38 -6.26 -16.12
CA LYS A 79 -7.72 -6.59 -16.65
C LYS A 79 -8.65 -5.38 -16.75
N GLY A 80 -8.21 -4.19 -16.32
CA GLY A 80 -9.01 -2.98 -16.41
C GLY A 80 -9.72 -2.58 -15.12
N ARG A 81 -9.26 -3.07 -13.94
CA ARG A 81 -9.69 -2.56 -12.64
C ARG A 81 -8.78 -1.40 -12.23
N PRO A 82 -9.17 -0.13 -12.40
CA PRO A 82 -8.33 0.98 -12.00
C PRO A 82 -8.23 1.05 -10.47
N ILE A 83 -7.00 1.10 -9.95
CA ILE A 83 -6.73 1.27 -8.52
C ILE A 83 -6.00 2.60 -8.35
N ASN A 84 -6.66 3.57 -7.72
CA ASN A 84 -6.07 4.90 -7.50
C ASN A 84 -5.12 4.91 -6.29
N ALA A 85 -4.08 4.11 -6.37
CA ALA A 85 -3.05 3.95 -5.35
C ALA A 85 -1.72 3.55 -5.99
N ILE A 86 -0.61 3.73 -5.27
CA ILE A 86 0.62 2.99 -5.55
C ILE A 86 0.36 1.55 -5.12
N VAL A 87 0.59 0.58 -6.02
CA VAL A 87 0.42 -0.84 -5.69
C VAL A 87 1.77 -1.54 -5.82
N VAL A 88 2.16 -2.26 -4.77
CA VAL A 88 3.36 -3.10 -4.78
C VAL A 88 2.97 -4.55 -4.59
N ALA A 89 3.48 -5.39 -5.46
CA ALA A 89 3.30 -6.84 -5.42
C ALA A 89 4.68 -7.53 -5.41
N PRO A 90 5.23 -7.79 -4.23
CA PRO A 90 6.51 -8.48 -4.10
C PRO A 90 6.37 -9.96 -4.42
N GLN A 91 7.51 -10.62 -4.66
CA GLN A 91 7.59 -12.05 -4.82
C GLN A 91 8.38 -12.71 -3.70
N ALA A 92 7.71 -13.55 -2.92
CA ALA A 92 8.35 -14.38 -1.91
C ALA A 92 8.65 -15.78 -2.43
N GLN A 93 9.83 -16.29 -2.10
CA GLN A 93 10.21 -17.67 -2.36
C GLN A 93 9.57 -18.64 -1.34
N GLN A 94 9.37 -18.16 -0.12
CA GLN A 94 8.84 -18.90 1.02
C GLN A 94 7.79 -18.06 1.74
N ALA A 95 7.55 -18.34 3.03
CA ALA A 95 6.65 -17.54 3.86
C ALA A 95 7.06 -16.06 3.89
N TRP A 96 6.07 -15.20 4.06
CA TRP A 96 6.28 -13.76 4.18
C TRP A 96 6.94 -13.39 5.51
N GLU A 97 7.95 -12.55 5.43
CA GLU A 97 8.65 -12.02 6.59
C GLU A 97 8.23 -10.54 6.80
N PRO A 98 7.57 -10.20 7.93
CA PRO A 98 7.09 -8.83 8.17
C PRO A 98 8.15 -7.75 7.99
N ASN A 99 9.38 -8.00 8.49
CA ASN A 99 10.48 -7.02 8.38
C ASN A 99 10.86 -6.76 6.92
N ARG A 100 10.90 -7.79 6.08
CA ARG A 100 11.22 -7.65 4.65
C ARG A 100 10.10 -6.94 3.88
N VAL A 101 8.84 -7.18 4.25
CA VAL A 101 7.69 -6.44 3.69
C VAL A 101 7.78 -4.97 4.07
N MET A 102 8.14 -4.66 5.32
CA MET A 102 8.29 -3.28 5.78
C MET A 102 9.52 -2.58 5.19
N ALA A 103 10.60 -3.31 4.90
CA ALA A 103 11.73 -2.76 4.15
C ALA A 103 11.32 -2.28 2.74
N LEU A 104 10.43 -3.01 2.05
CA LEU A 104 9.83 -2.54 0.80
C LEU A 104 8.97 -1.29 1.01
N TYR A 105 8.14 -1.27 2.06
CA TYR A 105 7.34 -0.08 2.38
C TYR A 105 8.25 1.14 2.57
N ASP A 106 9.31 1.03 3.37
CA ASP A 106 10.24 2.12 3.65
C ASP A 106 10.93 2.60 2.37
N TRP A 107 11.38 1.66 1.53
CA TRP A 107 11.98 2.00 0.25
C TRP A 107 11.01 2.73 -0.67
N VAL A 108 9.75 2.26 -0.80
CA VAL A 108 8.73 2.93 -1.65
C VAL A 108 8.40 4.32 -1.11
N ASP A 109 8.27 4.46 0.21
CA ASP A 109 8.03 5.76 0.84
C ASP A 109 9.22 6.72 0.64
N ASP A 110 10.45 6.22 0.60
CA ASP A 110 11.65 7.05 0.35
C ASP A 110 11.75 7.55 -1.10
N HIS A 111 11.15 6.85 -2.06
CA HIS A 111 11.30 7.15 -3.48
C HIS A 111 10.02 7.68 -4.16
N TYR A 112 8.84 7.37 -3.62
CA TYR A 112 7.55 7.69 -4.23
C TYR A 112 6.64 8.51 -3.31
N LYS A 113 5.62 9.16 -3.88
CA LYS A 113 4.69 10.05 -3.17
C LYS A 113 3.63 9.24 -2.41
N VAL A 114 4.03 8.57 -1.34
CA VAL A 114 3.15 7.78 -0.48
C VAL A 114 2.47 8.66 0.57
N ASP A 115 1.15 8.52 0.73
CA ASP A 115 0.46 8.95 1.95
C ASP A 115 0.66 7.90 3.04
N THR A 116 1.59 8.16 3.94
CA THR A 116 1.95 7.24 5.02
C THR A 116 0.82 6.95 6.01
N ASN A 117 -0.28 7.70 5.95
CA ASN A 117 -1.48 7.42 6.76
C ASN A 117 -2.43 6.43 6.08
N ARG A 118 -2.18 6.09 4.81
CA ARG A 118 -3.02 5.21 4.00
C ARG A 118 -2.21 4.08 3.39
N PHE A 119 -1.52 3.33 4.25
CA PHE A 119 -0.85 2.08 3.88
C PHE A 119 -1.73 0.89 4.21
N TYR A 120 -1.98 0.04 3.22
CA TYR A 120 -2.84 -1.12 3.30
C TYR A 120 -2.10 -2.39 2.89
N VAL A 121 -2.44 -3.48 3.57
CA VAL A 121 -1.90 -4.81 3.23
C VAL A 121 -3.08 -5.74 2.93
N LEU A 122 -3.02 -6.41 1.80
CA LEU A 122 -3.99 -7.45 1.48
C LEU A 122 -3.26 -8.69 0.93
N GLY A 123 -3.80 -9.86 1.24
CA GLY A 123 -3.19 -11.11 0.79
C GLY A 123 -4.10 -12.31 0.94
N MET A 124 -3.74 -13.36 0.21
CA MET A 124 -4.51 -14.60 0.17
C MET A 124 -3.63 -15.81 0.51
N SER A 125 -4.18 -16.79 1.23
CA SER A 125 -3.47 -18.05 1.54
C SER A 125 -2.18 -17.74 2.30
N MET A 126 -1.01 -18.15 1.82
CA MET A 126 0.27 -17.72 2.37
C MET A 126 0.36 -16.19 2.51
N GLY A 127 -0.18 -15.43 1.54
CA GLY A 127 -0.27 -13.97 1.63
C GLY A 127 -1.26 -13.48 2.67
N GLY A 128 -2.32 -14.23 2.96
CA GLY A 128 -3.25 -13.97 4.06
C GLY A 128 -2.57 -14.10 5.42
N TYR A 129 -1.72 -15.12 5.60
CA TYR A 129 -0.83 -15.22 6.76
C TYR A 129 0.13 -14.03 6.83
N GLY A 130 0.82 -13.71 5.74
CA GLY A 130 1.73 -12.57 5.68
C GLY A 130 1.07 -11.24 6.03
N ALA A 131 -0.16 -11.01 5.56
CA ALA A 131 -0.91 -9.80 5.85
C ALA A 131 -1.24 -9.68 7.34
N LEU A 132 -1.68 -10.77 7.98
CA LEU A 132 -1.94 -10.81 9.42
C LEU A 132 -0.66 -10.68 10.26
N ASP A 133 0.43 -11.32 9.83
CA ASP A 133 1.72 -11.24 10.52
C ASP A 133 2.32 -9.82 10.44
N VAL A 134 2.22 -9.15 9.29
CA VAL A 134 2.61 -7.73 9.15
C VAL A 134 1.75 -6.83 10.05
N ALA A 135 0.42 -7.04 10.06
CA ALA A 135 -0.49 -6.28 10.92
C ALA A 135 -0.22 -6.49 12.41
N THR A 136 0.16 -7.72 12.78
CA THR A 136 0.50 -8.05 14.18
C THR A 136 1.80 -7.38 14.61
N ALA A 137 2.80 -7.34 13.72
CA ALA A 137 4.12 -6.79 14.01
C ALA A 137 4.18 -5.25 13.93
N TYR A 138 3.35 -4.62 13.06
CA TYR A 138 3.40 -3.18 12.77
C TYR A 138 2.00 -2.52 12.74
N PRO A 139 1.15 -2.73 13.76
CA PRO A 139 -0.24 -2.28 13.75
C PRO A 139 -0.39 -0.76 13.65
N GLU A 140 0.60 0.01 14.11
CA GLU A 140 0.63 1.47 14.09
C GLU A 140 0.98 2.05 12.70
N ARG A 141 1.51 1.22 11.81
CA ARG A 141 1.90 1.65 10.46
C ARG A 141 0.88 1.30 9.39
N VAL A 142 0.00 0.34 9.65
CA VAL A 142 -0.98 -0.18 8.69
C VAL A 142 -2.35 0.44 8.92
N ALA A 143 -2.93 1.08 7.89
CA ALA A 143 -4.24 1.72 7.97
C ALA A 143 -5.38 0.71 7.99
N ALA A 144 -5.33 -0.33 7.16
CA ALA A 144 -6.26 -1.45 7.17
C ALA A 144 -5.64 -2.70 6.55
N VAL A 145 -6.17 -3.87 6.91
CA VAL A 145 -5.73 -5.17 6.40
C VAL A 145 -6.92 -5.99 5.89
N MET A 146 -6.73 -6.65 4.75
CA MET A 146 -7.66 -7.65 4.25
C MET A 146 -6.94 -8.99 4.07
N ALA A 147 -7.37 -10.02 4.79
CA ALA A 147 -6.75 -11.34 4.78
C ALA A 147 -7.74 -12.39 4.29
N MET A 148 -7.44 -13.02 3.15
CA MET A 148 -8.24 -14.08 2.58
C MET A 148 -7.61 -15.45 2.86
N CYS A 149 -8.44 -16.40 3.33
CA CYS A 149 -8.09 -17.81 3.61
C CYS A 149 -6.70 -18.00 4.22
N GLY A 150 -6.39 -17.22 5.26
CA GLY A 150 -5.12 -17.24 5.98
C GLY A 150 -5.31 -17.60 7.46
N GLY A 151 -4.22 -17.47 8.18
CA GLY A 151 -4.14 -17.53 9.63
C GLY A 151 -3.05 -16.58 10.09
N ALA A 152 -2.62 -16.65 11.35
CA ALA A 152 -1.48 -15.92 11.87
C ALA A 152 -0.42 -16.89 12.37
N SER A 153 0.86 -16.56 12.16
CA SER A 153 1.99 -17.39 12.61
C SER A 153 2.28 -17.21 14.09
N GLY A 154 2.02 -16.01 14.61
CA GLY A 154 2.18 -15.67 16.03
C GLY A 154 1.02 -16.16 16.90
N LYS A 155 1.26 -16.18 18.23
CA LYS A 155 0.24 -16.52 19.23
C LYS A 155 -0.39 -15.27 19.87
N GLU A 156 0.38 -14.18 19.97
CA GLU A 156 -0.06 -12.92 20.58
C GLU A 156 -0.71 -12.04 19.50
N LEU A 157 -2.04 -12.06 19.41
CA LEU A 157 -2.79 -11.42 18.36
C LEU A 157 -3.59 -10.18 18.82
N CYS A 158 -3.45 -9.76 20.07
CA CYS A 158 -4.21 -8.63 20.61
C CYS A 158 -3.90 -7.31 19.90
N SER A 159 -2.72 -7.15 19.29
CA SER A 159 -2.41 -5.98 18.47
C SER A 159 -3.36 -5.81 17.27
N LEU A 160 -3.94 -6.90 16.75
CA LEU A 160 -4.93 -6.87 15.67
C LEU A 160 -6.26 -6.19 16.07
N THR A 161 -6.53 -6.00 17.36
CA THR A 161 -7.69 -5.21 17.81
C THR A 161 -7.55 -3.72 17.56
N THR A 162 -6.35 -3.22 17.22
CA THR A 162 -6.05 -1.80 17.11
C THR A 162 -6.21 -1.22 15.71
N LEU A 163 -6.43 -2.06 14.68
CA LEU A 163 -6.52 -1.65 13.28
C LEU A 163 -7.72 -2.28 12.58
N PRO A 164 -8.29 -1.61 11.54
CA PRO A 164 -9.32 -2.17 10.68
C PRO A 164 -8.85 -3.46 10.02
N LEU A 165 -9.59 -4.53 10.22
CA LEU A 165 -9.28 -5.87 9.74
C LEU A 165 -10.50 -6.51 9.09
N TRP A 166 -10.33 -7.00 7.87
CA TRP A 166 -11.34 -7.80 7.18
C TRP A 166 -10.75 -9.18 6.86
N ILE A 167 -11.29 -10.19 7.52
CA ILE A 167 -10.93 -11.60 7.29
C ILE A 167 -12.05 -12.24 6.47
N ILE A 168 -11.68 -12.96 5.41
CA ILE A 168 -12.63 -13.66 4.51
C ILE A 168 -12.15 -15.08 4.32
N HIS A 169 -13.00 -16.08 4.57
CA HIS A 169 -12.62 -17.48 4.42
C HIS A 169 -13.81 -18.35 4.00
N GLY A 170 -13.60 -19.26 3.07
CA GLY A 170 -14.60 -20.20 2.59
C GLY A 170 -14.60 -21.50 3.40
N THR A 171 -15.78 -22.04 3.69
CA THR A 171 -15.91 -23.28 4.49
C THR A 171 -15.52 -24.54 3.73
N ALA A 172 -15.54 -24.50 2.38
CA ALA A 172 -15.08 -25.59 1.51
C ALA A 172 -13.62 -25.47 1.08
N ASP A 173 -12.82 -24.67 1.81
CA ASP A 173 -11.39 -24.56 1.56
C ASP A 173 -10.66 -25.82 2.04
N ASN A 174 -10.17 -26.61 1.06
CA ASN A 174 -9.43 -27.85 1.31
C ASN A 174 -7.91 -27.68 1.34
N LEU A 175 -7.38 -26.47 1.08
CA LEU A 175 -5.96 -26.15 1.12
C LEU A 175 -5.56 -25.52 2.44
N VAL A 176 -6.32 -24.52 2.89
CA VAL A 176 -6.18 -23.90 4.20
C VAL A 176 -7.53 -24.05 4.94
N PRO A 177 -7.60 -24.91 5.95
CA PRO A 177 -8.84 -25.09 6.70
C PRO A 177 -9.37 -23.78 7.29
N VAL A 178 -10.67 -23.52 7.18
CA VAL A 178 -11.31 -22.30 7.68
C VAL A 178 -11.01 -22.04 9.15
N GLN A 179 -10.73 -23.08 9.94
CA GLN A 179 -10.33 -23.00 11.33
C GLN A 179 -9.04 -22.21 11.54
N CYS A 180 -8.23 -21.99 10.48
CA CYS A 180 -7.05 -21.13 10.59
C CYS A 180 -7.45 -19.66 10.81
N SER A 181 -8.47 -19.17 10.09
CA SER A 181 -9.06 -17.85 10.35
C SER A 181 -9.94 -17.83 11.60
N ASP A 182 -10.72 -18.89 11.85
CA ASP A 182 -11.54 -19.00 13.08
C ASP A 182 -10.67 -18.76 14.33
N ARG A 183 -9.48 -19.37 14.42
CA ARG A 183 -8.56 -19.19 15.55
C ARG A 183 -8.07 -17.73 15.70
N VAL A 184 -7.80 -17.04 14.60
CA VAL A 184 -7.42 -15.62 14.65
C VAL A 184 -8.56 -14.77 15.19
N VAL A 185 -9.77 -15.00 14.68
CA VAL A 185 -10.99 -14.30 15.09
C VAL A 185 -11.30 -14.55 16.57
N ASP A 186 -11.18 -15.79 17.03
CA ASP A 186 -11.40 -16.15 18.42
C ASP A 186 -10.35 -15.53 19.36
N SER A 187 -9.10 -15.43 18.93
CA SER A 187 -8.06 -14.72 19.66
C SER A 187 -8.37 -13.21 19.77
N ILE A 188 -8.83 -12.57 18.69
CA ILE A 188 -9.25 -11.17 18.71
C ILE A 188 -10.44 -10.96 19.65
N ARG A 189 -11.43 -11.86 19.62
CA ARG A 189 -12.58 -11.84 20.54
C ARG A 189 -12.16 -11.97 22.00
N ALA A 190 -11.19 -12.84 22.27
CA ALA A 190 -10.64 -13.03 23.62
C ALA A 190 -9.92 -11.77 24.13
N CYS A 191 -9.35 -10.95 23.25
CA CYS A 191 -8.77 -9.64 23.58
C CYS A 191 -9.82 -8.54 23.87
N GLY A 192 -11.11 -8.79 23.63
CA GLY A 192 -12.24 -7.97 24.08
C GLY A 192 -12.73 -6.89 23.13
N ASP A 193 -11.97 -6.47 22.09
CA ASP A 193 -12.41 -5.44 21.13
C ASP A 193 -12.51 -6.00 19.71
N THR A 194 -13.73 -6.09 19.20
CA THR A 194 -14.05 -6.51 17.82
C THR A 194 -14.60 -5.37 16.96
N THR A 195 -14.54 -4.12 17.42
CA THR A 195 -15.13 -2.97 16.70
C THR A 195 -14.40 -2.67 15.40
N ARG A 196 -13.21 -3.24 15.21
CA ARG A 196 -12.36 -3.09 14.02
C ARG A 196 -12.26 -4.36 13.18
N LEU A 197 -13.08 -5.37 13.48
CA LEU A 197 -13.09 -6.66 12.79
C LEU A 197 -14.35 -6.85 11.95
N ILE A 198 -14.17 -7.20 10.67
CA ILE A 198 -15.17 -7.89 9.84
C ILE A 198 -14.66 -9.29 9.61
N TYR A 199 -15.52 -10.29 9.80
CA TYR A 199 -15.22 -11.68 9.48
C TYR A 199 -16.35 -12.29 8.66
N ASP A 200 -16.07 -12.57 7.39
CA ASP A 200 -16.98 -13.26 6.48
C ASP A 200 -16.53 -14.71 6.27
N ARG A 201 -17.32 -15.63 6.82
CA ARG A 201 -17.15 -17.07 6.73
C ARG A 201 -18.13 -17.58 5.69
N LEU A 202 -17.63 -17.81 4.46
CA LEU A 202 -18.44 -18.05 3.27
C LEU A 202 -18.76 -19.55 3.11
N GLU A 203 -20.03 -19.89 3.26
CA GLU A 203 -20.47 -21.27 3.16
C GLU A 203 -20.31 -21.83 1.74
N GLY A 204 -19.70 -23.02 1.62
CA GLY A 204 -19.49 -23.71 0.35
C GLY A 204 -18.40 -23.11 -0.57
N VAL A 205 -17.81 -21.98 -0.21
CA VAL A 205 -16.77 -21.33 -1.01
C VAL A 205 -15.42 -22.03 -0.82
N ASN A 206 -14.76 -22.36 -1.92
CA ASN A 206 -13.44 -22.99 -1.91
C ASN A 206 -12.29 -22.00 -1.98
N HIS A 207 -11.05 -22.50 -1.80
CA HIS A 207 -9.83 -21.70 -1.77
C HIS A 207 -9.67 -20.79 -2.99
N SER A 208 -9.72 -21.34 -4.19
CA SER A 208 -9.43 -20.59 -5.42
C SER A 208 -10.44 -19.48 -5.72
N ARG A 209 -11.70 -19.68 -5.30
CA ARG A 209 -12.77 -18.70 -5.52
C ARG A 209 -12.54 -17.40 -4.76
N LEU A 210 -11.83 -17.45 -3.63
CA LEU A 210 -11.49 -16.27 -2.84
C LEU A 210 -10.50 -15.31 -3.56
N ALA A 211 -9.78 -15.78 -4.58
CA ALA A 211 -8.98 -14.88 -5.41
C ALA A 211 -9.82 -13.82 -6.13
N ARG A 212 -11.14 -14.05 -6.29
CA ARG A 212 -12.07 -13.09 -6.92
C ARG A 212 -12.20 -11.78 -6.12
N VAL A 213 -11.95 -11.80 -4.82
CA VAL A 213 -11.96 -10.60 -3.96
C VAL A 213 -11.05 -9.49 -4.52
N PHE A 214 -9.91 -9.83 -5.10
CA PHE A 214 -8.98 -8.83 -5.67
C PHE A 214 -9.53 -8.05 -6.86
N TYR A 215 -10.60 -8.54 -7.49
CA TYR A 215 -11.17 -7.96 -8.70
C TYR A 215 -12.42 -7.11 -8.44
N LEU A 216 -12.88 -7.05 -7.19
CA LEU A 216 -14.03 -6.25 -6.78
C LEU A 216 -13.62 -4.81 -6.46
N ASP A 217 -14.43 -3.83 -6.90
CA ASP A 217 -14.26 -2.42 -6.50
C ASP A 217 -14.37 -2.27 -4.99
N GLN A 218 -15.33 -2.94 -4.37
CA GLN A 218 -15.59 -2.92 -2.94
C GLN A 218 -14.35 -3.24 -2.09
N THR A 219 -13.43 -4.07 -2.61
CA THR A 219 -12.15 -4.38 -1.93
C THR A 219 -11.33 -3.11 -1.71
N TYR A 220 -11.17 -2.30 -2.74
CA TYR A 220 -10.38 -1.08 -2.68
C TYR A 220 -11.14 0.07 -2.04
N GLU A 221 -12.45 0.18 -2.25
CA GLU A 221 -13.33 1.12 -1.55
C GLU A 221 -13.24 0.95 -0.05
N TRP A 222 -13.33 -0.29 0.45
CA TRP A 222 -13.20 -0.57 1.87
C TRP A 222 -11.80 -0.20 2.38
N LEU A 223 -10.73 -0.62 1.72
CA LEU A 223 -9.36 -0.26 2.12
C LEU A 223 -9.22 1.27 2.22
N PHE A 224 -9.61 1.99 1.18
CA PHE A 224 -9.43 3.45 1.08
C PHE A 224 -10.35 4.25 2.01
N SER A 225 -11.37 3.63 2.60
CA SER A 225 -12.22 4.24 3.62
C SER A 225 -11.54 4.36 4.99
N HIS A 226 -10.33 3.80 5.15
CA HIS A 226 -9.57 3.80 6.41
C HIS A 226 -8.29 4.62 6.33
N SER A 227 -7.92 5.23 7.46
CA SER A 227 -6.68 6.00 7.62
C SER A 227 -6.14 5.87 9.05
N LEU A 228 -4.82 5.99 9.22
CA LEU A 228 -4.21 6.12 10.56
C LEU A 228 -4.67 7.38 11.31
N LYS A 229 -5.25 8.37 10.58
CA LYS A 229 -5.81 9.60 11.17
C LYS A 229 -7.22 9.42 11.70
N ASP A 230 -7.89 8.31 11.43
CA ASP A 230 -9.25 8.07 11.89
C ASP A 230 -9.25 7.91 13.41
N LYS A 231 -10.10 8.67 14.09
CA LYS A 231 -10.11 8.77 15.56
C LYS A 231 -10.26 7.40 16.24
N ASP A 232 -11.23 6.60 15.80
CA ASP A 232 -11.56 5.33 16.43
C ASP A 232 -11.17 4.12 15.59
N ARG A 233 -10.84 4.32 14.33
CA ARG A 233 -10.46 3.28 13.35
C ARG A 233 -11.46 2.11 13.30
N ARG A 234 -12.75 2.38 13.57
CA ARG A 234 -13.80 1.34 13.52
C ARG A 234 -14.15 0.97 12.09
N VAL A 235 -14.50 -0.30 11.87
CA VAL A 235 -15.00 -0.75 10.58
C VAL A 235 -16.48 -0.43 10.41
N ASN A 236 -16.86 -0.11 9.17
CA ASN A 236 -18.27 -0.05 8.79
C ASN A 236 -18.75 -1.46 8.45
N ARG A 237 -19.63 -2.02 9.27
CA ARG A 237 -20.17 -3.38 9.11
C ARG A 237 -21.23 -3.52 8.02
N SER A 238 -21.53 -2.47 7.26
CA SER A 238 -22.30 -2.59 6.02
C SER A 238 -21.48 -3.23 4.89
N TYR A 239 -20.15 -3.19 4.99
CA TYR A 239 -19.29 -3.99 4.14
C TYR A 239 -19.33 -5.45 4.56
N PHE A 240 -19.53 -6.33 3.60
CA PHE A 240 -19.53 -7.78 3.76
C PHE A 240 -19.12 -8.44 2.45
N MET A 241 -18.70 -9.68 2.52
CA MET A 241 -18.43 -10.54 1.37
C MET A 241 -19.36 -11.74 1.40
N ASN A 242 -19.89 -12.12 0.25
CA ASN A 242 -20.66 -13.34 0.06
C ASN A 242 -20.35 -13.94 -1.32
N ASP A 243 -20.92 -15.11 -1.62
CA ASP A 243 -20.66 -15.80 -2.88
C ASP A 243 -21.23 -15.07 -4.10
N GLU A 244 -22.38 -14.40 -3.95
CA GLU A 244 -23.01 -13.60 -5.00
C GLU A 244 -22.13 -12.43 -5.42
N LEU A 245 -21.49 -11.73 -4.46
CA LEU A 245 -20.54 -10.68 -4.77
C LEU A 245 -19.28 -11.20 -5.49
N LEU A 246 -18.84 -12.40 -5.14
CA LEU A 246 -17.72 -13.04 -5.85
C LEU A 246 -18.05 -13.36 -7.31
N GLU A 247 -19.32 -13.58 -7.69
CA GLU A 247 -19.71 -13.72 -9.11
C GLU A 247 -19.50 -12.46 -9.91
N LEU A 248 -19.66 -11.28 -9.27
CA LEU A 248 -19.51 -9.97 -9.92
C LEU A 248 -18.05 -9.53 -10.08
N ALA A 249 -17.09 -10.36 -9.68
CA ALA A 249 -15.66 -9.98 -9.59
C ALA A 249 -15.05 -9.42 -10.90
N TYR A 250 -15.59 -9.85 -12.03
CA TYR A 250 -15.08 -9.46 -13.36
C TYR A 250 -15.97 -8.43 -14.07
N GLU A 251 -16.94 -7.87 -13.36
CA GLU A 251 -17.79 -6.82 -13.88
C GLU A 251 -17.17 -5.42 -13.67
N GLY A 252 -17.60 -4.45 -14.47
CA GLY A 252 -17.19 -3.06 -14.33
C GLY A 252 -15.73 -2.76 -14.67
N PHE A 253 -15.04 -3.66 -15.39
CA PHE A 253 -13.71 -3.39 -15.90
C PHE A 253 -13.75 -2.33 -16.99
N ASP A 254 -12.81 -1.38 -16.97
CA ASP A 254 -12.63 -0.42 -18.06
C ASP A 254 -11.85 -1.10 -19.20
N PRO A 255 -12.50 -1.39 -20.36
CA PRO A 255 -11.83 -2.04 -21.49
C PRO A 255 -10.77 -1.13 -22.15
N ASN A 256 -10.78 0.17 -21.87
CA ASN A 256 -9.82 1.13 -22.40
C ASN A 256 -8.66 1.37 -21.44
N PHE A 257 -8.73 0.84 -20.21
CA PHE A 257 -7.66 0.97 -19.25
C PHE A 257 -6.46 0.15 -19.69
N THR A 258 -5.33 0.81 -19.85
CA THR A 258 -4.07 0.17 -20.24
C THR A 258 -2.96 0.52 -19.27
N VAL A 259 -2.07 -0.42 -19.06
CA VAL A 259 -0.89 -0.26 -18.19
C VAL A 259 0.36 -0.45 -19.03
N ASN A 260 1.27 0.51 -18.99
CA ASN A 260 2.57 0.38 -19.64
C ASN A 260 3.51 -0.43 -18.73
N ILE A 261 3.94 -1.60 -19.22
CA ILE A 261 4.83 -2.53 -18.50
C ILE A 261 6.27 -2.25 -18.90
N VAL A 262 7.13 -1.94 -17.94
CA VAL A 262 8.53 -1.60 -18.17
C VAL A 262 9.45 -2.21 -17.10
N GLU A 263 10.73 -2.35 -17.42
CA GLU A 263 11.77 -2.55 -16.41
C GLU A 263 12.00 -1.23 -15.67
N ALA A 264 12.09 -1.31 -14.35
CA ALA A 264 12.32 -0.12 -13.54
C ALA A 264 13.77 0.36 -13.64
N VAL A 265 13.93 1.68 -13.71
CA VAL A 265 15.22 2.33 -13.44
C VAL A 265 15.23 2.76 -11.98
N TYR A 266 16.33 2.52 -11.26
CA TYR A 266 16.43 2.87 -9.84
C TYR A 266 16.10 4.37 -9.65
N PRO A 267 15.04 4.71 -8.92
CA PRO A 267 14.58 6.08 -8.81
C PRO A 267 15.45 6.88 -7.84
N PRO A 268 15.54 8.20 -8.00
CA PRO A 268 16.18 9.06 -7.00
C PRO A 268 15.37 9.06 -5.69
N LEU A 269 16.04 9.34 -4.58
CA LEU A 269 15.36 9.60 -3.31
C LEU A 269 14.36 10.75 -3.43
N ARG A 270 13.20 10.59 -2.86
CA ARG A 270 12.17 11.63 -2.82
C ARG A 270 12.64 12.82 -1.96
N GLU A 271 12.54 14.01 -2.51
CA GLU A 271 12.69 15.22 -1.70
C GLU A 271 11.48 15.40 -0.79
N ARG A 272 11.57 14.96 0.45
CA ARG A 272 10.51 15.13 1.44
C ARG A 272 10.54 16.54 2.02
N LYS A 273 9.40 17.21 2.02
CA LYS A 273 9.21 18.44 2.81
C LYS A 273 9.14 18.05 4.28
N LYS A 274 10.29 18.07 4.98
CA LYS A 274 10.34 17.83 6.42
C LYS A 274 10.03 19.12 7.17
N TYR A 275 9.12 19.06 8.13
CA TYR A 275 8.77 20.18 8.98
C TYR A 275 9.21 19.93 10.43
N TYR A 276 9.61 21.01 11.08
CA TYR A 276 9.95 21.06 12.49
C TYR A 276 9.00 21.99 13.23
N VAL A 277 8.52 21.58 14.40
CA VAL A 277 7.70 22.43 15.26
C VAL A 277 8.60 23.10 16.29
N VAL A 278 8.70 24.41 16.21
CA VAL A 278 9.56 25.23 17.07
C VAL A 278 9.21 25.02 18.55
N LYS A 279 10.19 24.67 19.35
CA LYS A 279 10.11 24.52 20.81
C LYS A 279 10.48 25.84 21.51
N LYS A 280 10.20 25.96 22.80
CA LYS A 280 10.60 27.14 23.61
C LYS A 280 12.14 27.18 23.68
N GLY A 281 12.73 28.32 23.32
CA GLY A 281 14.17 28.53 23.33
C GLY A 281 14.90 28.19 22.02
N ASP A 282 14.19 27.67 21.01
CA ASP A 282 14.81 27.39 19.72
C ASP A 282 15.26 28.65 18.99
N THR A 283 16.37 28.49 18.30
CA THR A 283 16.91 29.45 17.33
C THR A 283 17.02 28.79 15.96
N LEU A 284 17.14 29.59 14.89
CA LEU A 284 17.41 29.04 13.56
C LEU A 284 18.70 28.20 13.55
N ALA A 285 19.70 28.55 14.37
CA ALA A 285 20.94 27.79 14.48
C ALA A 285 20.74 26.44 15.15
N SER A 286 20.04 26.38 16.32
CA SER A 286 19.77 25.12 17.01
C SER A 286 18.92 24.15 16.14
N ILE A 287 17.90 24.68 15.46
CA ILE A 287 17.06 23.89 14.56
C ILE A 287 17.86 23.39 13.35
N ALA A 288 18.77 24.20 12.81
CA ALA A 288 19.61 23.78 11.69
C ALA A 288 20.50 22.60 12.07
N VAL A 289 21.12 22.65 13.25
CA VAL A 289 21.96 21.57 13.78
C VAL A 289 21.13 20.31 14.03
N GLU A 290 19.98 20.42 14.73
CA GLU A 290 19.09 19.28 15.04
C GLU A 290 18.56 18.59 13.78
N ASN A 291 18.43 19.30 12.66
CA ASN A 291 17.90 18.75 11.41
C ASN A 291 18.99 18.58 10.31
N TYR A 292 20.26 18.56 10.68
CA TYR A 292 21.39 18.33 9.75
C TYR A 292 21.33 19.25 8.51
N THR A 293 21.01 20.54 8.72
CA THR A 293 20.90 21.56 7.67
C THR A 293 21.64 22.84 8.07
N THR A 294 21.52 23.91 7.30
CA THR A 294 22.11 25.20 7.60
C THR A 294 21.06 26.28 7.79
N VAL A 295 21.40 27.33 8.55
CA VAL A 295 20.52 28.51 8.71
C VAL A 295 20.16 29.13 7.35
N SER A 296 21.09 29.13 6.40
CA SER A 296 20.86 29.64 5.03
C SER A 296 19.77 28.84 4.31
N ILE A 297 19.83 27.51 4.40
CA ILE A 297 18.83 26.61 3.81
C ILE A 297 17.48 26.81 4.50
N LEU A 298 17.43 26.86 5.84
CA LEU A 298 16.18 27.14 6.57
C LEU A 298 15.55 28.47 6.14
N CYS A 299 16.35 29.51 5.99
CA CYS A 299 15.88 30.81 5.53
C CYS A 299 15.31 30.74 4.12
N LYS A 300 15.98 30.05 3.19
CA LYS A 300 15.51 29.85 1.80
C LYS A 300 14.20 29.07 1.75
N LEU A 301 14.12 27.94 2.47
CA LEU A 301 12.94 27.05 2.49
C LEU A 301 11.67 27.74 3.03
N ASN A 302 11.83 28.67 3.99
CA ASN A 302 10.73 29.32 4.70
C ASN A 302 10.55 30.80 4.32
N LYS A 303 11.33 31.32 3.39
CA LYS A 303 11.38 32.75 3.03
C LYS A 303 11.67 33.64 4.25
N PHE A 304 12.56 33.18 5.15
CA PHE A 304 12.97 33.93 6.35
C PHE A 304 14.20 34.80 6.08
N LYS A 305 14.34 35.85 6.91
CA LYS A 305 15.61 36.54 7.12
C LYS A 305 16.38 35.83 8.26
N LYS A 306 17.70 35.93 8.31
CA LYS A 306 18.52 35.39 9.43
C LYS A 306 18.10 35.95 10.80
N THR A 307 17.46 37.11 10.82
CA THR A 307 16.95 37.79 12.01
C THR A 307 15.49 37.46 12.33
N THR A 308 14.87 36.56 11.58
CA THR A 308 13.46 36.18 11.81
C THR A 308 13.32 35.57 13.20
N LYS A 309 12.45 36.15 14.04
CA LYS A 309 12.10 35.60 15.35
C LYS A 309 11.18 34.39 15.19
N LEU A 310 11.51 33.36 15.94
CA LEU A 310 10.70 32.13 16.02
C LEU A 310 9.87 32.18 17.30
N TRP A 311 8.69 31.54 17.26
CA TRP A 311 7.83 31.37 18.45
C TRP A 311 7.47 29.88 18.59
N LYS A 312 7.28 29.42 19.80
CA LYS A 312 6.86 28.05 20.14
C LYS A 312 5.59 27.68 19.37
N GLY A 313 5.60 26.50 18.80
CA GLY A 313 4.47 25.95 18.00
C GLY A 313 4.50 26.33 16.52
N ARG A 314 5.38 27.25 16.08
CA ARG A 314 5.52 27.54 14.66
C ARG A 314 6.05 26.33 13.92
N LYS A 315 5.35 25.93 12.84
CA LYS A 315 5.82 24.88 11.94
C LYS A 315 6.71 25.49 10.85
N ILE A 316 7.94 25.03 10.74
CA ILE A 316 8.89 25.52 9.75
C ILE A 316 9.43 24.35 8.92
N ARG A 317 9.67 24.59 7.64
CA ARG A 317 10.25 23.60 6.74
C ARG A 317 11.74 23.47 6.98
N VAL A 318 12.25 22.25 7.16
CA VAL A 318 13.67 21.97 7.43
C VAL A 318 14.34 21.15 6.32
N LYS A 319 13.52 20.58 5.42
CA LYS A 319 13.96 19.86 4.21
C LYS A 319 12.94 20.03 3.09
#